data_07c39017a6d4048a1e2ea4eee324cb12
#
_entry.id   07c39017a6d4048a1e2ea4eee324cb12
#
_cell.length_a   1.000
_cell.length_b   1.000
_cell.length_c   1.000
_cell.angle_alpha   90.00
_cell.angle_beta   90.00
_cell.angle_gamma   90.00
#
_symmetry.space_group_name_H-M   'P 1'
#
loop_
_entity.id
_entity.type
_entity.pdbx_description
1 polymer ?
#
loop_
_entity_poly.entity_id
_entity_poly.type
_entity_poly.pdbx_seq_one_letter_code
_entity_poly.pdbx_strand_id
1 'polypeptide(L)'
;FRTNMQMRTLAGKLMERGIPFTMKERLPNMFETWIAKDLRCYVEIALGDRSRGKFLQICNRPVRYISRSAFDTEEVTFGGLKGFYLKKGQPWMLERIQDFENELRAIRTMSPYSAIHYIRKGIGYDEFLETYAKERNVSVDDWMEILEELQETTRECKSLAEWLAYGESYGEELKKMAENRRTLPEEEKGVRLMTMHGSKGLEFQAVFIPTINEGVCPYR
;
A
#
# COMPACT_ATOMS: atom_id res chain seq x y z
N PHE A 1 20.82 -0.62 -7.23
CA PHE A 1 19.89 -0.73 -6.10
C PHE A 1 20.11 -2.05 -5.35
N ARG A 2 19.76 -2.08 -4.06
CA ARG A 2 19.79 -3.31 -3.28
C ARG A 2 18.55 -4.17 -3.52
N THR A 3 17.37 -3.56 -3.57
CA THR A 3 16.08 -4.24 -3.74
C THR A 3 15.33 -3.72 -4.96
N ASN A 4 14.37 -4.50 -5.46
CA ASN A 4 13.48 -4.08 -6.53
C ASN A 4 12.52 -2.96 -6.09
N MET A 5 12.25 -2.86 -4.79
CA MET A 5 11.42 -1.82 -4.21
C MET A 5 12.05 -0.43 -4.41
N GLN A 6 13.34 -0.28 -4.09
CA GLN A 6 14.07 0.97 -4.23
C GLN A 6 14.15 1.50 -5.68
N MET A 7 14.05 0.60 -6.68
CA MET A 7 14.01 1.01 -8.09
C MET A 7 12.72 1.72 -8.48
N ARG A 8 11.64 1.51 -7.75
CA ARG A 8 10.30 1.99 -8.10
C ARG A 8 10.22 3.50 -8.16
N THR A 9 10.70 4.19 -7.11
CA THR A 9 10.68 5.65 -7.02
C THR A 9 11.42 6.32 -8.19
N LEU A 10 12.59 5.77 -8.56
CA LEU A 10 13.32 6.29 -9.71
C LEU A 10 12.60 5.97 -11.03
N ALA A 11 12.06 4.75 -11.15
CA ALA A 11 11.29 4.37 -12.33
C ALA A 11 10.10 5.31 -12.55
N GLY A 12 9.33 5.61 -11.50
CA GLY A 12 8.24 6.59 -11.56
C GLY A 12 8.69 7.95 -12.07
N LYS A 13 9.78 8.50 -11.52
CA LYS A 13 10.34 9.79 -11.96
C LYS A 13 10.88 9.79 -13.39
N LEU A 14 11.45 8.68 -13.84
CA LEU A 14 11.86 8.54 -15.25
C LEU A 14 10.65 8.52 -16.20
N MET A 15 9.56 7.88 -15.76
CA MET A 15 8.28 7.85 -16.46
C MET A 15 7.68 9.25 -16.63
N GLU A 16 7.53 9.97 -15.53
CA GLU A 16 7.02 11.35 -15.52
C GLU A 16 7.81 12.28 -16.46
N ARG A 17 9.11 12.03 -16.61
CA ARG A 17 10.00 12.82 -17.48
C ARG A 17 10.15 12.26 -18.89
N GLY A 18 9.45 11.20 -19.24
CA GLY A 18 9.54 10.58 -20.55
C GLY A 18 10.93 9.99 -20.87
N ILE A 19 11.75 9.70 -19.84
CA ILE A 19 13.08 9.12 -20.02
C ILE A 19 12.95 7.61 -20.18
N PRO A 20 13.37 7.01 -21.30
CA PRO A 20 13.28 5.57 -21.49
C PRO A 20 14.22 4.83 -20.51
N PHE A 21 13.74 3.74 -19.93
CA PHE A 21 14.53 2.90 -19.07
C PHE A 21 14.12 1.43 -19.21
N THR A 22 14.97 0.52 -18.83
CA THR A 22 14.68 -0.93 -18.82
C THR A 22 14.94 -1.53 -17.46
N MET A 23 14.21 -2.59 -17.14
CA MET A 23 14.42 -3.40 -15.95
C MET A 23 14.42 -4.87 -16.32
N LYS A 24 15.31 -5.66 -15.74
CA LYS A 24 15.36 -7.11 -15.94
C LYS A 24 14.16 -7.79 -15.28
N GLU A 25 13.77 -7.31 -14.12
CA GLU A 25 12.63 -7.81 -13.35
C GLU A 25 11.42 -6.87 -13.51
N ARG A 26 10.22 -7.43 -13.39
CA ARG A 26 8.99 -6.59 -13.37
C ARG A 26 8.99 -5.73 -12.13
N LEU A 27 8.63 -4.46 -12.28
CA LEU A 27 8.30 -3.62 -11.13
C LEU A 27 7.15 -4.28 -10.36
N PRO A 28 7.34 -4.62 -9.08
CA PRO A 28 6.23 -5.11 -8.29
C PRO A 28 5.17 -4.00 -8.19
N ASN A 29 3.93 -4.34 -8.50
CA ASN A 29 2.83 -3.40 -8.36
C ASN A 29 2.55 -3.16 -6.87
N MET A 30 2.84 -1.94 -6.37
CA MET A 30 2.61 -1.62 -4.95
C MET A 30 1.13 -1.73 -4.55
N PHE A 31 0.20 -1.48 -5.48
CA PHE A 31 -1.24 -1.61 -5.23
C PHE A 31 -1.71 -3.07 -5.11
N GLU A 32 -0.90 -4.05 -5.50
CA GLU A 32 -1.17 -5.48 -5.28
C GLU A 32 -0.68 -6.00 -3.93
N THR A 33 0.09 -5.20 -3.20
CA THR A 33 0.56 -5.57 -1.85
C THR A 33 -0.62 -5.68 -0.88
N TRP A 34 -0.47 -6.51 0.15
CA TRP A 34 -1.51 -6.67 1.17
C TRP A 34 -1.75 -5.37 1.95
N ILE A 35 -0.73 -4.55 2.11
CA ILE A 35 -0.79 -3.22 2.73
C ILE A 35 -1.69 -2.28 1.92
N ALA A 36 -1.45 -2.20 0.61
CA ALA A 36 -2.28 -1.39 -0.27
C ALA A 36 -3.74 -1.87 -0.29
N LYS A 37 -3.97 -3.18 -0.25
CA LYS A 37 -5.32 -3.77 -0.13
C LYS A 37 -6.00 -3.36 1.16
N ASP A 38 -5.27 -3.29 2.28
CA ASP A 38 -5.82 -2.80 3.54
C ASP A 38 -6.22 -1.33 3.45
N LEU A 39 -5.33 -0.46 2.94
CA LEU A 39 -5.65 0.96 2.73
C LEU A 39 -6.86 1.16 1.80
N ARG A 40 -6.91 0.40 0.70
CA ARG A 40 -8.07 0.42 -0.20
C ARG A 40 -9.35 0.01 0.52
N CYS A 41 -9.34 -1.05 1.32
CA CYS A 41 -10.50 -1.46 2.09
C CYS A 41 -10.98 -0.36 3.05
N TYR A 42 -10.09 0.33 3.73
CA TYR A 42 -10.43 1.48 4.57
C TYR A 42 -11.15 2.56 3.77
N VAL A 43 -10.59 2.93 2.63
CA VAL A 43 -11.17 3.96 1.75
C VAL A 43 -12.50 3.53 1.16
N GLU A 44 -12.61 2.31 0.63
CA GLU A 44 -13.83 1.78 0.02
C GLU A 44 -14.98 1.69 1.03
N ILE A 45 -14.70 1.20 2.26
CA ILE A 45 -15.70 1.16 3.34
C ILE A 45 -16.11 2.57 3.77
N ALA A 46 -15.15 3.50 3.87
CA ALA A 46 -15.45 4.90 4.18
C ALA A 46 -16.35 5.56 3.12
N LEU A 47 -16.17 5.20 1.84
CA LEU A 47 -17.01 5.66 0.74
C LEU A 47 -18.37 4.96 0.67
N GLY A 48 -18.61 3.94 1.46
CA GLY A 48 -19.93 3.31 1.59
C GLY A 48 -20.01 1.83 1.22
N ASP A 49 -18.89 1.19 0.87
CA ASP A 49 -18.87 -0.26 0.68
C ASP A 49 -19.20 -0.98 2.01
N ARG A 50 -20.03 -1.99 1.95
CA ARG A 50 -20.50 -2.76 3.11
C ARG A 50 -20.19 -4.24 3.01
N SER A 51 -19.39 -4.64 2.02
CA SER A 51 -19.09 -6.04 1.78
C SER A 51 -18.31 -6.66 2.95
N ARG A 52 -18.77 -7.80 3.40
CA ARG A 52 -18.21 -8.59 4.51
C ARG A 52 -16.71 -8.84 4.36
N GLY A 53 -16.26 -9.16 3.14
CA GLY A 53 -14.85 -9.46 2.85
C GLY A 53 -13.92 -8.32 3.23
N LYS A 54 -14.28 -7.08 2.88
CA LYS A 54 -13.48 -5.88 3.19
C LYS A 54 -13.44 -5.57 4.68
N PHE A 55 -14.58 -5.70 5.37
CA PHE A 55 -14.61 -5.54 6.82
C PHE A 55 -13.72 -6.57 7.52
N LEU A 56 -13.81 -7.85 7.13
CA LEU A 56 -12.97 -8.91 7.69
C LEU A 56 -11.47 -8.67 7.48
N GLN A 57 -11.10 -7.97 6.41
CA GLN A 57 -9.71 -7.65 6.11
C GLN A 57 -9.13 -6.64 7.09
N ILE A 58 -9.88 -5.58 7.46
CA ILE A 58 -9.36 -4.45 8.23
C ILE A 58 -9.89 -4.37 9.67
N CYS A 59 -10.91 -5.11 10.06
CA CYS A 59 -11.55 -4.97 11.36
C CYS A 59 -10.59 -5.10 12.57
N ASN A 60 -9.49 -5.83 12.40
CA ASN A 60 -8.43 -5.98 13.40
C ASN A 60 -7.04 -5.56 12.87
N ARG A 61 -6.99 -4.57 12.01
CA ARG A 61 -5.75 -3.96 11.49
C ARG A 61 -5.83 -2.42 11.57
N PRO A 62 -5.57 -1.81 12.73
CA PRO A 62 -5.03 -2.35 13.98
C PRO A 62 -6.04 -3.17 14.80
N VAL A 63 -5.51 -3.80 15.85
CA VAL A 63 -6.27 -4.76 16.68
C VAL A 63 -7.41 -4.07 17.42
N ARG A 64 -8.65 -4.48 17.13
CA ARG A 64 -9.90 -4.03 17.80
C ARG A 64 -10.63 -5.15 18.55
N TYR A 65 -10.10 -6.38 18.47
CA TYR A 65 -10.70 -7.60 19.06
C TYR A 65 -12.12 -7.90 18.54
N ILE A 66 -12.44 -7.49 17.32
CA ILE A 66 -13.73 -7.78 16.70
C ILE A 66 -13.70 -9.23 16.20
N SER A 67 -14.62 -10.05 16.72
CA SER A 67 -14.72 -11.46 16.32
C SER A 67 -15.21 -11.60 14.88
N ARG A 68 -14.61 -12.52 14.10
CA ARG A 68 -15.09 -12.86 12.76
C ARG A 68 -16.54 -13.32 12.73
N SER A 69 -17.03 -13.93 13.82
CA SER A 69 -18.42 -14.37 13.96
C SER A 69 -19.44 -13.22 14.13
N ALA A 70 -18.97 -11.98 14.34
CA ALA A 70 -19.83 -10.80 14.33
C ALA A 70 -20.24 -10.35 12.92
N PHE A 71 -19.56 -10.87 11.90
CA PHE A 71 -19.81 -10.61 10.49
C PHE A 71 -20.57 -11.81 9.90
N ASP A 72 -21.86 -11.96 10.25
CA ASP A 72 -22.70 -13.09 9.87
C ASP A 72 -23.50 -12.85 8.59
N THR A 73 -23.50 -11.62 8.07
CA THR A 73 -24.19 -11.22 6.85
C THR A 73 -23.22 -10.79 5.77
N GLU A 74 -23.59 -10.92 4.49
CA GLU A 74 -22.78 -10.45 3.36
C GLU A 74 -22.65 -8.93 3.34
N GLU A 75 -23.66 -8.22 3.79
CA GLU A 75 -23.66 -6.77 3.95
C GLU A 75 -23.55 -6.41 5.44
N VAL A 76 -22.47 -5.72 5.80
CA VAL A 76 -22.13 -5.36 7.19
C VAL A 76 -22.73 -4.02 7.56
N THR A 77 -23.40 -3.96 8.70
CA THR A 77 -23.84 -2.71 9.32
C THR A 77 -23.27 -2.56 10.73
N PHE A 78 -22.94 -1.34 11.13
CA PHE A 78 -22.47 -1.08 12.51
C PHE A 78 -23.54 -1.38 13.56
N GLY A 79 -24.82 -1.18 13.22
CA GLY A 79 -25.94 -1.59 14.06
C GLY A 79 -25.98 -3.10 14.28
N GLY A 80 -25.77 -3.89 13.23
CA GLY A 80 -25.65 -5.35 13.30
C GLY A 80 -24.50 -5.80 14.19
N LEU A 81 -23.30 -5.20 14.00
CA LEU A 81 -22.14 -5.48 14.85
C LEU A 81 -22.40 -5.17 16.33
N LYS A 82 -22.97 -4.01 16.64
CA LYS A 82 -23.33 -3.61 18.01
C LYS A 82 -24.37 -4.59 18.60
N GLY A 83 -25.39 -4.94 17.81
CA GLY A 83 -26.43 -5.90 18.21
C GLY A 83 -25.87 -7.28 18.54
N PHE A 84 -24.91 -7.78 17.77
CA PHE A 84 -24.22 -9.03 18.05
C PHE A 84 -23.57 -9.06 19.42
N TYR A 85 -22.82 -8.00 19.79
CA TYR A 85 -22.13 -7.93 21.08
C TYR A 85 -23.07 -7.68 22.26
N LEU A 86 -24.16 -6.94 22.05
CA LEU A 86 -25.22 -6.82 23.06
C LEU A 86 -25.85 -8.18 23.38
N LYS A 87 -26.18 -8.97 22.38
CA LYS A 87 -26.73 -10.34 22.56
C LYS A 87 -25.75 -11.27 23.29
N LYS A 88 -24.44 -11.04 23.13
CA LYS A 88 -23.40 -11.81 23.84
C LYS A 88 -23.08 -11.31 25.24
N GLY A 89 -23.74 -10.27 25.74
CA GLY A 89 -23.45 -9.68 27.04
C GLY A 89 -22.07 -9.00 27.11
N GLN A 90 -21.59 -8.45 26.00
CA GLN A 90 -20.30 -7.81 25.88
C GLN A 90 -20.43 -6.31 25.51
N PRO A 91 -21.07 -5.48 26.36
CA PRO A 91 -21.34 -4.08 26.06
C PRO A 91 -20.07 -3.21 25.88
N TRP A 92 -18.92 -3.61 26.46
CA TRP A 92 -17.65 -2.89 26.29
C TRP A 92 -17.14 -2.87 24.84
N MET A 93 -17.61 -3.78 24.00
CA MET A 93 -17.27 -3.77 22.57
C MET A 93 -17.97 -2.68 21.77
N LEU A 94 -19.04 -2.09 22.31
CA LEU A 94 -19.81 -1.05 21.60
C LEU A 94 -18.98 0.20 21.37
N GLU A 95 -18.18 0.61 22.35
CA GLU A 95 -17.27 1.76 22.23
C GLU A 95 -16.27 1.52 21.08
N ARG A 96 -15.59 0.37 21.08
CA ARG A 96 -14.63 0.02 20.00
C ARG A 96 -15.25 0.01 18.61
N ILE A 97 -16.49 -0.50 18.51
CA ILE A 97 -17.23 -0.50 17.25
C ILE A 97 -17.63 0.94 16.87
N GLN A 98 -18.00 1.76 17.85
CA GLN A 98 -18.30 3.17 17.62
C GLN A 98 -17.07 3.95 17.15
N ASP A 99 -15.90 3.70 17.75
CA ASP A 99 -14.64 4.32 17.34
C ASP A 99 -14.30 3.91 15.90
N PHE A 100 -14.41 2.64 15.55
CA PHE A 100 -14.19 2.17 14.19
C PHE A 100 -15.16 2.82 13.19
N GLU A 101 -16.43 3.00 13.55
CA GLU A 101 -17.42 3.73 12.73
C GLU A 101 -17.02 5.21 12.57
N ASN A 102 -16.57 5.87 13.63
CA ASN A 102 -16.15 7.26 13.62
C ASN A 102 -14.88 7.47 12.78
N GLU A 103 -13.90 6.57 12.88
CA GLU A 103 -12.69 6.55 12.06
C GLU A 103 -13.02 6.55 10.56
N LEU A 104 -13.92 5.64 10.14
CA LEU A 104 -14.34 5.54 8.75
C LEU A 104 -15.14 6.76 8.27
N ARG A 105 -15.96 7.35 9.14
CA ARG A 105 -16.67 8.60 8.84
C ARG A 105 -15.69 9.77 8.66
N ALA A 106 -14.65 9.84 9.50
CA ALA A 106 -13.62 10.87 9.39
C ALA A 106 -12.85 10.75 8.06
N ILE A 107 -12.42 9.54 7.66
CA ILE A 107 -11.75 9.29 6.39
C ILE A 107 -12.55 9.84 5.20
N ARG A 108 -13.87 9.63 5.21
CA ARG A 108 -14.76 10.05 4.12
C ARG A 108 -14.71 11.55 3.83
N THR A 109 -14.42 12.37 4.83
CA THR A 109 -14.44 13.85 4.74
C THR A 109 -13.07 14.46 4.49
N MET A 110 -12.02 13.66 4.50
CA MET A 110 -10.63 14.10 4.35
C MET A 110 -10.22 14.18 2.89
N SER A 111 -9.19 14.99 2.61
CA SER A 111 -8.46 14.90 1.35
C SER A 111 -7.75 13.54 1.23
N PRO A 112 -7.46 13.04 0.02
CA PRO A 112 -6.79 11.74 -0.14
C PRO A 112 -5.51 11.61 0.69
N TYR A 113 -4.64 12.62 0.66
CA TYR A 113 -3.41 12.62 1.44
C TYR A 113 -3.67 12.56 2.95
N SER A 114 -4.58 13.40 3.43
CA SER A 114 -4.94 13.43 4.85
C SER A 114 -5.60 12.13 5.32
N ALA A 115 -6.40 11.49 4.46
CA ALA A 115 -7.06 10.23 4.76
C ALA A 115 -6.04 9.09 4.95
N ILE A 116 -5.09 8.93 4.02
CA ILE A 116 -4.04 7.92 4.16
C ILE A 116 -3.14 8.24 5.37
N HIS A 117 -2.77 9.51 5.57
CA HIS A 117 -2.02 9.91 6.77
C HIS A 117 -2.79 9.58 8.06
N TYR A 118 -4.09 9.80 8.10
CA TYR A 118 -4.94 9.49 9.25
C TYR A 118 -5.03 7.98 9.52
N ILE A 119 -5.16 7.15 8.47
CA ILE A 119 -5.11 5.69 8.61
C ILE A 119 -3.76 5.27 9.22
N ARG A 120 -2.67 5.82 8.73
CA ARG A 120 -1.31 5.52 9.21
C ARG A 120 -1.11 5.92 10.67
N LYS A 121 -1.33 7.18 10.99
CA LYS A 121 -0.95 7.79 12.29
C LYS A 121 -2.12 7.94 13.26
N GLY A 122 -3.29 8.34 12.78
CA GLY A 122 -4.46 8.57 13.64
C GLY A 122 -5.15 7.29 14.07
N ILE A 123 -5.29 6.33 13.17
CA ILE A 123 -5.85 5.00 13.48
C ILE A 123 -4.79 4.05 14.05
N GLY A 124 -3.49 4.31 13.80
CA GLY A 124 -2.40 3.49 14.33
C GLY A 124 -2.04 2.31 13.45
N TYR A 125 -2.16 2.47 12.11
CA TYR A 125 -1.79 1.38 11.21
C TYR A 125 -0.27 1.17 11.12
N ASP A 126 0.54 2.23 11.27
CA ASP A 126 2.00 2.12 11.32
C ASP A 126 2.44 1.31 12.55
N GLU A 127 1.89 1.58 13.73
CA GLU A 127 2.16 0.85 14.98
C GLU A 127 1.72 -0.62 14.90
N PHE A 128 0.61 -0.87 14.19
CA PHE A 128 0.18 -2.24 13.89
C PHE A 128 1.22 -2.97 13.04
N LEU A 129 1.76 -2.35 11.98
CA LEU A 129 2.79 -2.97 11.14
C LEU A 129 4.08 -3.24 11.91
N GLU A 130 4.53 -2.32 12.76
CA GLU A 130 5.71 -2.50 13.61
C GLU A 130 5.53 -3.69 14.56
N THR A 131 4.37 -3.79 15.21
CA THR A 131 4.05 -4.91 16.10
C THR A 131 4.01 -6.22 15.34
N TYR A 132 3.34 -6.23 14.18
CA TYR A 132 3.21 -7.41 13.34
C TYR A 132 4.54 -7.89 12.75
N ALA A 133 5.46 -6.96 12.44
CA ALA A 133 6.81 -7.28 11.99
C ALA A 133 7.65 -7.90 13.12
N LYS A 134 7.58 -7.34 14.33
CA LYS A 134 8.26 -7.88 15.53
C LYS A 134 7.82 -9.30 15.84
N GLU A 135 6.51 -9.57 15.81
CA GLU A 135 5.96 -10.91 16.07
C GLU A 135 6.44 -11.96 15.06
N ARG A 136 6.77 -11.52 13.82
CA ARG A 136 7.25 -12.39 12.73
C ARG A 136 8.75 -12.40 12.55
N ASN A 137 9.45 -11.62 13.35
CA ASN A 137 10.91 -11.45 13.25
C ASN A 137 11.39 -11.03 11.84
N VAL A 138 10.67 -10.06 11.24
CA VAL A 138 10.99 -9.46 9.95
C VAL A 138 11.19 -7.95 10.08
N SER A 139 11.94 -7.34 9.14
CA SER A 139 12.04 -5.88 9.09
C SER A 139 10.73 -5.26 8.64
N VAL A 140 10.37 -4.11 9.24
CA VAL A 140 9.22 -3.30 8.86
C VAL A 140 9.56 -2.30 7.76
N ASP A 141 10.84 -2.08 7.47
CA ASP A 141 11.31 -0.98 6.61
C ASP A 141 10.69 -1.00 5.21
N ASP A 142 10.67 -2.17 4.56
CA ASP A 142 10.06 -2.32 3.22
C ASP A 142 8.55 -2.01 3.24
N TRP A 143 7.86 -2.31 4.34
CA TRP A 143 6.43 -2.04 4.51
C TRP A 143 6.15 -0.55 4.73
N MET A 144 7.02 0.13 5.50
CA MET A 144 6.94 1.56 5.70
C MET A 144 7.24 2.33 4.41
N GLU A 145 8.22 1.88 3.62
CA GLU A 145 8.51 2.45 2.30
C GLU A 145 7.28 2.34 1.36
N ILE A 146 6.62 1.18 1.33
CA ILE A 146 5.37 1.00 0.57
C ILE A 146 4.29 1.99 1.02
N LEU A 147 4.10 2.16 2.34
CA LEU A 147 3.11 3.10 2.88
C LEU A 147 3.40 4.54 2.50
N GLU A 148 4.66 4.95 2.54
CA GLU A 148 5.09 6.28 2.15
C GLU A 148 4.83 6.52 0.66
N GLU A 149 5.22 5.58 -0.19
CA GLU A 149 4.93 5.66 -1.63
C GLU A 149 3.42 5.74 -1.91
N LEU A 150 2.61 4.87 -1.29
CA LEU A 150 1.16 4.89 -1.45
C LEU A 150 0.55 6.22 -1.00
N GLN A 151 1.03 6.80 0.09
CA GLN A 151 0.59 8.11 0.55
C GLN A 151 0.99 9.22 -0.44
N GLU A 152 2.22 9.19 -0.98
CA GLU A 152 2.66 10.19 -1.97
C GLU A 152 1.80 10.14 -3.26
N THR A 153 1.35 8.98 -3.73
CA THR A 153 0.45 8.87 -4.89
C THR A 153 -0.88 9.62 -4.70
N THR A 154 -1.26 9.91 -3.47
CA THR A 154 -2.50 10.62 -3.19
C THR A 154 -2.44 12.13 -3.40
N ARG A 155 -1.21 12.71 -3.52
CA ARG A 155 -1.04 14.18 -3.60
C ARG A 155 -1.66 14.79 -4.85
N GLU A 156 -1.66 14.07 -5.94
CA GLU A 156 -2.21 14.53 -7.22
C GLU A 156 -3.70 14.18 -7.39
N CYS A 157 -4.25 13.35 -6.50
CA CYS A 157 -5.63 12.94 -6.55
C CYS A 157 -6.55 13.97 -5.85
N LYS A 158 -7.64 14.34 -6.52
CA LYS A 158 -8.64 15.30 -6.00
C LYS A 158 -9.64 14.64 -5.05
N SER A 159 -9.81 13.32 -5.14
CA SER A 159 -10.76 12.56 -4.34
C SER A 159 -10.25 11.16 -4.02
N LEU A 160 -10.81 10.54 -2.97
CA LEU A 160 -10.52 9.15 -2.62
C LEU A 160 -10.93 8.17 -3.73
N ALA A 161 -12.02 8.46 -4.46
CA ALA A 161 -12.45 7.65 -5.60
C ALA A 161 -11.44 7.72 -6.76
N GLU A 162 -10.86 8.89 -7.01
CA GLU A 162 -9.80 9.05 -8.00
C GLU A 162 -8.54 8.26 -7.63
N TRP A 163 -8.15 8.24 -6.37
CA TRP A 163 -7.03 7.42 -5.90
C TRP A 163 -7.28 5.92 -6.07
N LEU A 164 -8.51 5.45 -5.81
CA LEU A 164 -8.87 4.04 -6.06
C LEU A 164 -8.76 3.69 -7.55
N ALA A 165 -9.27 4.56 -8.43
CA ALA A 165 -9.18 4.38 -9.89
C ALA A 165 -7.72 4.42 -10.37
N TYR A 166 -6.89 5.32 -9.83
CA TYR A 166 -5.46 5.37 -10.11
C TYR A 166 -4.78 4.05 -9.77
N GLY A 167 -5.07 3.47 -8.61
CA GLY A 167 -4.51 2.17 -8.22
C GLY A 167 -4.90 1.02 -9.15
N GLU A 168 -6.07 1.07 -9.76
CA GLU A 168 -6.51 0.08 -10.77
C GLU A 168 -5.78 0.27 -12.10
N SER A 169 -5.65 1.51 -12.59
CA SER A 169 -4.95 1.82 -13.84
C SER A 169 -3.44 1.60 -13.75
N TYR A 170 -2.84 1.79 -12.58
CA TYR A 170 -1.41 1.65 -12.36
C TYR A 170 -0.84 0.29 -12.78
N GLY A 171 -1.56 -0.80 -12.51
CA GLY A 171 -1.18 -2.14 -12.93
C GLY A 171 -1.19 -2.33 -14.45
N GLU A 172 -2.13 -1.70 -15.15
CA GLU A 172 -2.21 -1.73 -16.61
C GLU A 172 -1.10 -0.90 -17.26
N GLU A 173 -0.80 0.25 -16.70
CA GLU A 173 0.32 1.08 -17.15
C GLU A 173 1.65 0.34 -17.03
N LEU A 174 1.90 -0.33 -15.90
CA LEU A 174 3.09 -1.18 -15.72
C LEU A 174 3.17 -2.30 -16.75
N LYS A 175 2.03 -2.93 -17.10
CA LYS A 175 1.99 -3.97 -18.14
C LYS A 175 2.31 -3.41 -19.53
N LYS A 176 1.66 -2.31 -19.92
CA LYS A 176 1.91 -1.62 -21.19
C LYS A 176 3.37 -1.21 -21.32
N MET A 177 3.98 -0.71 -20.27
CA MET A 177 5.40 -0.38 -20.24
C MET A 177 6.30 -1.59 -20.42
N ALA A 178 5.99 -2.71 -19.79
CA ALA A 178 6.73 -3.94 -19.95
C ALA A 178 6.62 -4.52 -21.36
N GLU A 179 5.47 -4.36 -22.03
CA GLU A 179 5.22 -4.82 -23.39
C GLU A 179 5.91 -3.93 -24.43
N ASN A 180 5.77 -2.62 -24.33
CA ASN A 180 6.43 -1.65 -25.24
C ASN A 180 7.96 -1.81 -25.24
N ARG A 181 8.56 -2.23 -24.13
CA ARG A 181 10.01 -2.44 -24.01
C ARG A 181 10.53 -3.66 -24.76
N ARG A 182 9.71 -4.69 -24.94
CA ARG A 182 10.12 -5.91 -25.68
C ARG A 182 10.32 -5.64 -27.15
N THR A 183 9.71 -4.57 -27.67
CA THR A 183 9.71 -4.20 -29.08
C THR A 183 10.75 -3.14 -29.45
N LEU A 184 11.41 -2.49 -28.44
CA LEU A 184 12.41 -1.46 -28.70
C LEU A 184 13.79 -2.06 -29.00
N PRO A 185 14.55 -1.51 -29.97
CA PRO A 185 15.96 -1.82 -30.19
C PRO A 185 16.81 -1.61 -28.92
N GLU A 186 17.93 -2.35 -28.78
CA GLU A 186 18.81 -2.22 -27.60
C GLU A 186 19.30 -0.77 -27.37
N GLU A 187 19.55 -0.03 -28.45
CA GLU A 187 20.04 1.36 -28.43
C GLU A 187 19.01 2.36 -27.87
N GLU A 188 17.72 2.03 -27.96
CA GLU A 188 16.60 2.87 -27.49
C GLU A 188 16.10 2.48 -26.08
N LYS A 189 16.67 1.44 -25.48
CA LYS A 189 16.23 0.95 -24.17
C LYS A 189 16.55 1.88 -22.98
N GLY A 190 17.35 2.92 -23.20
CA GLY A 190 17.63 3.95 -22.21
C GLY A 190 18.36 3.46 -20.96
N VAL A 191 18.00 4.02 -19.80
CA VAL A 191 18.65 3.71 -18.52
C VAL A 191 18.29 2.29 -18.07
N ARG A 192 19.30 1.48 -17.69
CA ARG A 192 19.07 0.14 -17.14
C ARG A 192 18.96 0.21 -15.61
N LEU A 193 17.80 -0.10 -15.08
CA LEU A 193 17.58 -0.21 -13.65
C LEU A 193 17.72 -1.69 -13.23
N MET A 194 18.55 -1.95 -12.22
CA MET A 194 18.76 -3.32 -11.73
C MET A 194 19.28 -3.35 -10.29
N THR A 195 19.08 -4.47 -9.64
CA THR A 195 19.70 -4.72 -8.34
C THR A 195 21.20 -5.01 -8.48
N MET A 196 21.98 -4.79 -7.42
CA MET A 196 23.40 -5.16 -7.40
C MET A 196 23.59 -6.65 -7.68
N HIS A 197 22.69 -7.50 -7.21
CA HIS A 197 22.71 -8.93 -7.54
C HIS A 197 22.42 -9.18 -9.03
N GLY A 198 21.45 -8.49 -9.59
CA GLY A 198 21.09 -8.58 -11.02
C GLY A 198 22.14 -8.05 -11.98
N SER A 199 23.06 -7.20 -11.50
CA SER A 199 24.17 -6.63 -12.28
C SER A 199 25.44 -7.51 -12.26
N LYS A 200 25.48 -8.57 -11.47
CA LYS A 200 26.66 -9.45 -11.35
C LYS A 200 27.06 -10.00 -12.72
N GLY A 201 28.32 -9.80 -13.11
CA GLY A 201 28.89 -10.27 -14.37
C GLY A 201 28.52 -9.41 -15.59
N LEU A 202 27.89 -8.23 -15.39
CA LEU A 202 27.62 -7.27 -16.45
C LEU A 202 28.59 -6.10 -16.38
N GLU A 203 28.93 -5.52 -17.55
CA GLU A 203 29.78 -4.36 -17.69
C GLU A 203 29.00 -3.19 -18.29
N PHE A 204 29.24 -1.97 -17.78
CA PHE A 204 28.54 -0.76 -18.17
C PHE A 204 29.53 0.40 -18.33
N GLN A 205 29.28 1.29 -19.29
CA GLN A 205 30.07 2.51 -19.49
C GLN A 205 29.95 3.50 -18.31
N ALA A 206 28.78 3.58 -17.69
CA ALA A 206 28.50 4.39 -16.51
C ALA A 206 27.57 3.65 -15.56
N VAL A 207 27.83 3.75 -14.26
CA VAL A 207 27.01 3.13 -13.20
C VAL A 207 26.68 4.21 -12.17
N PHE A 208 25.38 4.35 -11.88
CA PHE A 208 24.87 5.17 -10.79
C PHE A 208 24.36 4.27 -9.68
N ILE A 209 24.83 4.48 -8.46
CA ILE A 209 24.38 3.74 -7.28
C ILE A 209 23.65 4.75 -6.39
N PRO A 210 22.33 4.91 -6.56
CA PRO A 210 21.53 5.77 -5.70
C PRO A 210 21.31 5.10 -4.33
N THR A 211 20.87 5.89 -3.35
CA THR A 211 20.52 5.39 -2.00
C THR A 211 21.68 4.71 -1.26
N ILE A 212 22.89 5.28 -1.37
CA ILE A 212 24.03 4.89 -0.52
C ILE A 212 23.88 5.58 0.83
N ASN A 213 23.00 5.01 1.67
CA ASN A 213 22.75 5.48 3.02
C ASN A 213 23.17 4.41 4.02
N GLU A 214 23.65 4.83 5.19
CA GLU A 214 23.98 3.92 6.28
C GLU A 214 22.75 3.07 6.66
N GLY A 215 22.94 1.76 6.83
CA GLY A 215 21.84 0.82 7.07
C GLY A 215 21.14 0.27 5.82
N VAL A 216 21.33 0.90 4.64
CA VAL A 216 20.77 0.44 3.37
C VAL A 216 21.87 -0.14 2.48
N CYS A 217 22.96 0.61 2.27
CA CYS A 217 24.14 0.16 1.54
C CYS A 217 25.38 0.93 2.04
N PRO A 218 26.34 0.31 2.75
CA PRO A 218 26.33 -1.08 3.20
C PRO A 218 25.31 -1.35 4.31
N TYR A 219 24.81 -2.57 4.35
CA TYR A 219 23.97 -3.08 5.44
C TYR A 219 24.92 -3.56 6.56
N ARG A 220 24.81 -2.99 7.73
CA ARG A 220 25.45 -3.44 8.96
C ARG A 220 24.43 -4.09 9.90
#